data_82c1eef90ccad5e84115311d14990251
#
_entry.id   82c1eef90ccad5e84115311d14990251
#
_cell.length_a   1.000
_cell.length_b   1.000
_cell.length_c   1.000
_cell.angle_alpha   90.00
_cell.angle_beta   90.00
_cell.angle_gamma   90.00
#
_symmetry.space_group_name_H-M   'P 1'
#
loop_
_entity.id
_entity.type
_entity.pdbx_description
1 polymer ?
#
loop_
_entity_poly.entity_id
_entity_poly.type
_entity_poly.pdbx_seq_one_letter_code
_entity_poly.pdbx_strand_id
1 'polypeptide(L)'
;VIDEASYSAKVNGRPLDLTYKEFELLRFLAQHPGRVFTREQLLSEVWGYDYFGGTRTVDVHIRRLRAKLGDLEALIGTVRNVGYRFNLSDTDELLAENQY
;
A
#
# COMPACT_ATOMS: atom_id res chain seq x y z
N VAL A 1 -5.05 -10.82 -1.15
CA VAL A 1 -6.48 -10.53 -1.08
C VAL A 1 -6.77 -9.57 0.06
N ILE A 2 -7.47 -8.52 -0.22
CA ILE A 2 -7.88 -7.53 0.77
C ILE A 2 -9.38 -7.64 0.97
N ASP A 3 -9.82 -7.86 2.20
CA ASP A 3 -11.23 -7.93 2.55
C ASP A 3 -11.62 -6.65 3.29
N GLU A 4 -12.29 -5.74 2.59
CA GLU A 4 -12.69 -4.46 3.14
C GLU A 4 -13.74 -4.60 4.24
N ALA A 5 -14.60 -5.60 4.14
CA ALA A 5 -15.66 -5.80 5.12
C ALA A 5 -15.12 -6.20 6.50
N SER A 6 -14.06 -6.99 6.54
CA SER A 6 -13.44 -7.44 7.80
C SER A 6 -12.16 -6.68 8.13
N TYR A 7 -11.76 -5.71 7.32
CA TYR A 7 -10.49 -4.99 7.46
C TYR A 7 -9.31 -5.95 7.55
N SER A 8 -9.31 -6.97 6.70
CA SER A 8 -8.27 -7.99 6.71
C SER A 8 -7.61 -8.12 5.34
N ALA A 9 -6.38 -8.60 5.34
CA ALA A 9 -5.63 -8.87 4.13
C ALA A 9 -4.94 -10.21 4.26
N LYS A 10 -4.79 -10.92 3.14
CA LYS A 10 -4.10 -12.20 3.09
C LYS A 10 -3.07 -12.20 1.98
N VAL A 11 -1.96 -12.87 2.23
CA VAL A 11 -0.90 -13.07 1.25
C VAL A 11 -0.68 -14.57 1.12
N ASN A 12 -0.89 -15.11 -0.09
CA ASN A 12 -0.77 -16.54 -0.36
C ASN A 12 -1.57 -17.40 0.63
N GLY A 13 -2.79 -16.94 0.96
CA GLY A 13 -3.68 -17.63 1.87
C GLY A 13 -3.38 -17.42 3.36
N ARG A 14 -2.29 -16.71 3.69
CA ARG A 14 -1.94 -16.42 5.09
C ARG A 14 -2.43 -15.02 5.47
N PRO A 15 -3.15 -14.90 6.61
CA PRO A 15 -3.60 -13.58 7.04
C PRO A 15 -2.42 -12.71 7.48
N LEU A 16 -2.52 -11.43 7.20
CA LEU A 16 -1.56 -10.44 7.67
C LEU A 16 -2.11 -9.78 8.94
N ASP A 17 -1.26 -9.66 9.95
CA ASP A 17 -1.61 -9.00 11.20
C ASP A 17 -1.30 -7.50 11.07
N LEU A 18 -2.24 -6.75 10.51
CA LEU A 18 -2.09 -5.33 10.25
C LEU A 18 -2.83 -4.51 11.29
N THR A 19 -2.23 -3.37 11.68
CA THR A 19 -2.98 -2.35 12.40
C THR A 19 -3.99 -1.71 11.44
N TYR A 20 -4.98 -1.00 11.99
CA TYR A 20 -6.02 -0.35 11.19
C TYR A 20 -5.42 0.61 10.15
N LYS A 21 -4.44 1.42 10.55
CA LYS A 21 -3.81 2.37 9.62
C LYS A 21 -2.92 1.68 8.60
N GLU A 22 -2.25 0.61 8.97
CA GLU A 22 -1.50 -0.20 8.00
C GLU A 22 -2.44 -0.79 6.95
N PHE A 23 -3.57 -1.33 7.40
CA PHE A 23 -4.57 -1.87 6.49
C PHE A 23 -5.12 -0.78 5.55
N GLU A 24 -5.50 0.38 6.09
CA GLU A 24 -6.03 1.47 5.28
C GLU A 24 -5.02 1.94 4.22
N LEU A 25 -3.75 2.05 4.61
CA LEU A 25 -2.70 2.47 3.70
C LEU A 25 -2.51 1.45 2.57
N LEU A 26 -2.42 0.18 2.92
CA LEU A 26 -2.29 -0.89 1.94
C LEU A 26 -3.49 -0.93 0.99
N ARG A 27 -4.70 -0.84 1.53
CA ARG A 27 -5.92 -0.84 0.74
C ARG A 27 -5.95 0.31 -0.24
N PHE A 28 -5.62 1.52 0.23
CA PHE A 28 -5.62 2.70 -0.62
C PHE A 28 -4.65 2.55 -1.80
N LEU A 29 -3.44 2.11 -1.52
CA LEU A 29 -2.44 1.88 -2.57
C LEU A 29 -2.88 0.78 -3.54
N ALA A 30 -3.42 -0.32 -3.02
CA ALA A 30 -3.84 -1.46 -3.84
C ALA A 30 -5.05 -1.15 -4.71
N GLN A 31 -5.89 -0.19 -4.32
CA GLN A 31 -7.03 0.26 -5.13
C GLN A 31 -6.59 1.09 -6.34
N HIS A 32 -5.35 1.56 -6.34
CA HIS A 32 -4.81 2.41 -7.41
C HIS A 32 -3.46 1.86 -7.88
N PRO A 33 -3.44 0.61 -8.40
CA PRO A 33 -2.17 -0.03 -8.76
C PRO A 33 -1.45 0.76 -9.85
N GLY A 34 -0.14 0.90 -9.67
CA GLY A 34 0.72 1.62 -10.60
C GLY A 34 0.74 3.12 -10.41
N ARG A 35 -0.22 3.68 -9.68
CA ARG A 35 -0.28 5.12 -9.47
C ARG A 35 0.64 5.54 -8.32
N VAL A 36 1.43 6.57 -8.55
CA VAL A 36 2.33 7.11 -7.54
C VAL A 36 1.61 8.17 -6.70
N PHE A 37 1.73 8.05 -5.39
CA PHE A 37 1.19 9.03 -4.45
C PHE A 37 2.32 9.65 -3.65
N THR A 38 2.27 10.97 -3.48
CA THR A 38 3.22 11.65 -2.60
C THR A 38 2.92 11.32 -1.15
N ARG A 39 3.90 11.54 -0.27
CA ARG A 39 3.69 11.34 1.18
C ARG A 39 2.56 12.22 1.69
N GLU A 40 2.47 13.45 1.21
CA GLU A 40 1.42 14.40 1.57
C GLU A 40 0.05 13.91 1.14
N GLN A 41 -0.06 13.36 -0.07
CA GLN A 41 -1.31 12.79 -0.55
C GLN A 41 -1.75 11.62 0.30
N LEU A 42 -0.82 10.72 0.64
CA LEU A 42 -1.12 9.57 1.49
C LEU A 42 -1.52 10.02 2.90
N LEU A 43 -0.86 11.02 3.42
CA LEU A 43 -1.20 11.56 4.73
C LEU A 43 -2.65 12.09 4.74
N SER A 44 -3.03 12.89 3.73
CA SER A 44 -4.38 13.43 3.62
C SER A 44 -5.42 12.34 3.42
N GLU A 45 -5.15 11.38 2.54
CA GLU A 45 -6.14 10.36 2.15
C GLU A 45 -6.34 9.29 3.23
N VAL A 46 -5.29 8.93 3.95
CA VAL A 46 -5.34 7.84 4.93
C VAL A 46 -5.51 8.38 6.35
N TRP A 47 -4.83 9.46 6.70
CA TRP A 47 -4.91 10.05 8.04
C TRP A 47 -5.91 11.20 8.15
N GLY A 48 -6.20 11.88 7.04
CA GLY A 48 -7.16 12.98 7.00
C GLY A 48 -6.49 14.34 6.94
N TYR A 49 -7.25 15.32 6.45
CA TYR A 49 -6.73 16.68 6.23
C TYR A 49 -6.37 17.40 7.53
N ASP A 50 -7.00 17.02 8.63
CA ASP A 50 -6.80 17.63 9.94
C ASP A 50 -5.73 16.93 10.79
N TYR A 51 -4.99 16.01 10.19
CA TYR A 51 -3.90 15.35 10.88
C TYR A 51 -2.66 16.26 10.86
N PHE A 52 -2.18 16.63 12.05
CA PHE A 52 -1.06 17.56 12.19
C PHE A 52 0.30 16.89 12.39
N GLY A 53 0.36 15.57 12.34
CA GLY A 53 1.63 14.85 12.34
C GLY A 53 2.34 15.02 11.00
N GLY A 54 3.64 14.87 10.97
CA GLY A 54 4.41 14.99 9.74
C GLY A 54 4.27 13.76 8.84
N THR A 55 4.75 13.88 7.61
CA THR A 55 4.73 12.79 6.62
C THR A 55 5.58 11.59 7.02
N ARG A 56 6.41 11.73 8.03
CA ARG A 56 7.23 10.62 8.54
C ARG A 56 6.38 9.44 9.01
N THR A 57 5.16 9.69 9.48
CA THR A 57 4.25 8.59 9.86
C THR A 57 3.96 7.67 8.69
N VAL A 58 3.85 8.22 7.48
CA VAL A 58 3.66 7.42 6.26
C VAL A 58 4.85 6.49 6.07
N ASP A 59 6.07 7.02 6.16
CA ASP A 59 7.29 6.22 5.96
C ASP A 59 7.39 5.08 6.99
N VAL A 60 7.05 5.36 8.25
CA VAL A 60 7.06 4.37 9.32
C VAL A 60 6.08 3.24 9.02
N HIS A 61 4.86 3.60 8.59
CA HIS A 61 3.83 2.60 8.26
C HIS A 61 4.21 1.78 7.03
N ILE A 62 4.82 2.40 6.02
CA ILE A 62 5.33 1.68 4.84
C ILE A 62 6.39 0.65 5.27
N ARG A 63 7.32 1.04 6.14
CA ARG A 63 8.35 0.13 6.63
C ARG A 63 7.73 -1.08 7.35
N ARG A 64 6.75 -0.83 8.22
CA ARG A 64 6.06 -1.90 8.94
C ARG A 64 5.29 -2.82 8.01
N LEU A 65 4.60 -2.25 7.02
CA LEU A 65 3.89 -3.02 6.01
C LEU A 65 4.83 -3.94 5.23
N ARG A 66 5.95 -3.39 4.77
CA ARG A 66 6.94 -4.18 4.02
C ARG A 66 7.48 -5.33 4.86
N ALA A 67 7.76 -5.08 6.13
CA ALA A 67 8.23 -6.13 7.03
C ALA A 67 7.19 -7.25 7.17
N LYS A 68 5.92 -6.89 7.28
CA LYS A 68 4.83 -7.85 7.40
C LYS A 68 4.56 -8.60 6.10
N LEU A 69 4.77 -7.96 4.95
CA LEU A 69 4.63 -8.59 3.65
C LEU A 69 5.76 -9.60 3.35
N GLY A 70 6.90 -9.45 4.02
CA GLY A 70 8.01 -10.38 3.87
C GLY A 70 8.51 -10.45 2.43
N ASP A 71 8.43 -11.62 1.81
CA ASP A 71 8.92 -11.83 0.44
C ASP A 71 8.17 -11.00 -0.60
N LEU A 72 7.01 -10.46 -0.24
CA LEU A 72 6.19 -9.65 -1.13
C LEU A 72 6.34 -8.15 -0.85
N GLU A 73 7.40 -7.75 -0.17
CA GLU A 73 7.63 -6.34 0.15
C GLU A 73 7.72 -5.45 -1.09
N ALA A 74 8.12 -6.01 -2.22
CA ALA A 74 8.22 -5.28 -3.49
C ALA A 74 6.85 -4.86 -4.05
N LEU A 75 5.74 -5.37 -3.50
CA LEU A 75 4.40 -4.89 -3.87
C LEU A 75 4.24 -3.41 -3.55
N ILE A 76 4.96 -2.91 -2.54
CA ILE A 76 4.96 -1.47 -2.23
C ILE A 76 6.30 -0.91 -2.70
N GLY A 77 6.26 -0.18 -3.81
CA GLY A 77 7.44 0.43 -4.38
C GLY A 77 7.66 1.85 -3.88
N THR A 78 8.93 2.25 -3.81
CA THR A 78 9.31 3.61 -3.52
C THR A 78 9.67 4.31 -4.82
N VAL A 79 9.05 5.47 -5.06
CA VAL A 79 9.49 6.35 -6.14
C VAL A 79 10.34 7.43 -5.46
N ARG A 80 11.63 7.35 -5.68
CA ARG A 80 12.61 8.17 -4.96
C ARG A 80 12.30 9.66 -5.10
N ASN A 81 12.29 10.36 -3.97
CA ASN A 81 12.00 11.79 -3.87
C ASN A 81 10.56 12.17 -4.24
N VAL A 82 9.66 11.20 -4.42
CA VAL A 82 8.26 11.45 -4.74
C VAL A 82 7.35 10.82 -3.70
N GLY A 83 7.31 9.50 -3.62
CA GLY A 83 6.43 8.81 -2.70
C GLY A 83 6.41 7.31 -2.92
N TYR A 84 5.21 6.75 -2.92
CA TYR A 84 5.01 5.30 -2.95
C TYR A 84 3.95 4.90 -3.96
N ARG A 85 4.00 3.64 -4.38
CA ARG A 85 2.98 3.08 -5.27
C ARG A 85 2.83 1.59 -4.99
N PHE A 86 1.68 1.04 -5.39
CA PHE A 86 1.46 -0.39 -5.37
C PHE A 86 1.88 -0.96 -6.73
N ASN A 87 2.85 -1.87 -6.71
CA ASN A 87 3.34 -2.52 -7.91
C ASN A 87 2.53 -3.78 -8.19
N LEU A 88 2.16 -3.99 -9.44
CA LEU A 88 1.60 -5.26 -9.86
C LEU A 88 2.74 -6.26 -9.99
N SER A 89 2.44 -7.55 -9.76
CA SER A 89 3.41 -8.60 -10.07
C SER A 89 3.64 -8.65 -11.59
N ASP A 90 4.76 -9.21 -12.02
CA ASP A 90 5.07 -9.34 -13.44
C ASP A 90 3.94 -10.06 -14.20
N THR A 91 3.37 -11.10 -13.58
CA THR A 91 2.26 -11.84 -14.18
C THR A 91 1.04 -10.95 -14.35
N ASP A 92 0.69 -10.17 -13.34
CA ASP A 92 -0.46 -9.27 -13.38
C ASP A 92 -0.24 -8.16 -14.43
N GLU A 93 0.97 -7.65 -14.56
CA GLU A 93 1.31 -6.66 -15.57
C GLU A 93 1.13 -7.22 -16.99
N LEU A 94 1.59 -8.45 -17.22
CA LEU A 94 1.41 -9.12 -18.50
C LEU A 94 -0.08 -9.32 -18.84
N LEU A 95 -0.87 -9.73 -17.84
CA LEU A 95 -2.32 -9.90 -18.04
C LEU A 95 -2.98 -8.55 -18.32
N ALA A 96 -2.58 -7.50 -17.64
CA ALA A 96 -3.12 -6.17 -17.87
C ALA A 96 -2.81 -5.67 -19.29
N GLU A 97 -1.59 -5.90 -19.78
CA GLU A 97 -1.21 -5.54 -21.15
C GLU A 97 -2.03 -6.30 -22.18
N ASN A 98 -2.34 -7.56 -21.92
CA ASN A 98 -3.11 -8.39 -22.86
C ASN A 98 -4.60 -8.06 -22.89
N GLN A 99 -5.11 -7.27 -21.94
CA GLN A 99 -6.51 -6.87 -21.89
C GLN A 99 -6.80 -5.61 -22.72
N TYR A 100 -5.76 -4.95 -23.17
CA TYR A 100 -5.86 -3.77 -24.00
C TYR A 100 -5.34 -4.08 -25.41
#